data_0be82634ba7d5fe431c996d40af7baca
#
_entry.id   0be82634ba7d5fe431c996d40af7baca
#
_cell.length_a   1.000
_cell.length_b   1.000
_cell.length_c   1.000
_cell.angle_alpha   90.00
_cell.angle_beta   90.00
_cell.angle_gamma   90.00
#
_symmetry.space_group_name_H-M   'P 1'
#
loop_
_entity.id
_entity.type
_entity.pdbx_description
1 polymer ?
#
loop_
_entity_poly.entity_id
_entity_poly.type
_entity_poly.pdbx_seq_one_letter_code
_entity_poly.pdbx_strand_id
1 'polypeptide(L)'
;MHRPSEFAAALKGRRLARGAFFIVSAAPNDLPPGQDACARLGLVIAKRFAAHASTRNAIKRVIREAFRHRRLDLPAKDYVVRLHSKVAPATLTALKRGVRAEVDAHFGRIAR
;
A
#
# COMPACT_ATOMS: atom_id res chain seq x y z
N MET A 1 -0.26 1.00 10.76
CA MET A 1 0.93 0.35 11.40
C MET A 1 1.88 1.42 11.87
N HIS A 2 2.23 1.40 13.13
CA HIS A 2 3.08 2.44 13.73
C HIS A 2 4.38 1.90 14.32
N ARG A 3 4.52 0.58 14.43
CA ARG A 3 5.71 -0.04 15.02
C ARG A 3 6.60 -0.63 13.93
N PRO A 4 7.95 -0.43 14.01
CA PRO A 4 8.87 -1.01 13.03
C PRO A 4 8.77 -2.53 12.89
N SER A 5 8.50 -3.23 13.99
CA SER A 5 8.32 -4.68 13.97
C SER A 5 7.12 -5.12 13.13
N GLU A 6 6.02 -4.37 13.19
CA GLU A 6 4.83 -4.65 12.38
C GLU A 6 5.13 -4.44 10.90
N PHE A 7 5.87 -3.38 10.57
CA PHE A 7 6.29 -3.09 9.21
C PHE A 7 7.18 -4.20 8.66
N ALA A 8 8.18 -4.62 9.43
CA ALA A 8 9.10 -5.67 9.01
C ALA A 8 8.36 -6.99 8.79
N ALA A 9 7.44 -7.34 9.68
CA ALA A 9 6.64 -8.55 9.54
C ALA A 9 5.79 -8.53 8.27
N ALA A 10 5.15 -7.39 7.97
CA ALA A 10 4.33 -7.25 6.78
C ALA A 10 5.18 -7.28 5.50
N LEU A 11 6.38 -6.68 5.50
CA LEU A 11 7.30 -6.73 4.37
C LEU A 11 7.79 -8.15 4.08
N LYS A 12 7.98 -8.95 5.11
CA LYS A 12 8.37 -10.36 5.00
C LYS A 12 7.18 -11.28 4.78
N GLY A 13 5.96 -10.73 4.83
CA GLY A 13 4.75 -11.47 4.61
C GLY A 13 4.58 -11.90 3.15
N ARG A 14 3.47 -12.56 2.90
CA ARG A 14 3.18 -13.09 1.58
C ARG A 14 2.89 -11.95 0.60
N ARG A 15 3.56 -12.00 -0.56
CA ARG A 15 3.25 -11.09 -1.67
C ARG A 15 1.89 -11.48 -2.26
N LEU A 16 0.97 -10.52 -2.31
CA LEU A 16 -0.39 -10.76 -2.81
C LEU A 16 -0.58 -10.23 -4.23
N ALA A 17 0.12 -9.15 -4.60
CA ALA A 17 0.00 -8.56 -5.92
C ALA A 17 1.28 -7.81 -6.27
N ARG A 18 1.63 -7.83 -7.55
CA ARG A 18 2.76 -7.08 -8.08
C ARG A 18 2.36 -6.49 -9.42
N GLY A 19 2.63 -5.19 -9.60
CA GLY A 19 2.42 -4.49 -10.86
C GLY A 19 3.65 -3.76 -11.32
N ALA A 20 3.48 -2.83 -12.25
CA ALA A 20 4.57 -2.08 -12.86
C ALA A 20 5.38 -1.29 -11.83
N PHE A 21 4.72 -0.70 -10.82
CA PHE A 21 5.36 0.17 -9.84
C PHE A 21 5.25 -0.32 -8.41
N PHE A 22 4.22 -1.07 -8.05
CA PHE A 22 3.93 -1.42 -6.66
C PHE A 22 3.85 -2.91 -6.41
N ILE A 23 4.28 -3.29 -5.20
CA ILE A 23 4.08 -4.64 -4.67
C ILE A 23 3.23 -4.50 -3.42
N VAL A 24 2.18 -5.31 -3.32
CA VAL A 24 1.35 -5.40 -2.11
C VAL A 24 1.66 -6.71 -1.40
N SER A 25 2.10 -6.60 -0.17
CA SER A 25 2.38 -7.75 0.70
C SER A 25 1.46 -7.69 1.92
N ALA A 26 1.22 -8.84 2.54
CA ALA A 26 0.38 -8.90 3.73
C ALA A 26 0.90 -9.92 4.73
N ALA A 27 0.64 -9.63 6.01
CA ALA A 27 0.89 -10.52 7.12
C ALA A 27 -0.34 -10.56 8.02
N PRO A 28 -0.58 -11.67 8.76
CA PRO A 28 -1.72 -11.72 9.69
C PRO A 28 -1.65 -10.61 10.73
N ASN A 29 -2.81 -10.05 11.10
CA ASN A 29 -2.90 -9.12 12.23
C ASN A 29 -2.68 -9.88 13.53
N ASP A 30 -1.78 -9.36 14.38
CA ASP A 30 -1.50 -9.89 15.70
C ASP A 30 -2.25 -9.05 16.74
N LEU A 31 -3.59 -9.12 16.70
CA LEU A 31 -4.43 -8.35 17.59
C LEU A 31 -4.77 -9.15 18.86
N PRO A 32 -4.80 -8.48 20.04
CA PRO A 32 -5.24 -9.14 21.26
C PRO A 32 -6.68 -9.65 21.14
N PRO A 33 -7.04 -10.71 21.88
CA PRO A 33 -8.43 -11.18 21.91
C PRO A 33 -9.38 -10.08 22.34
N GLY A 34 -10.52 -9.99 21.69
CA GLY A 34 -11.54 -9.00 22.00
C GLY A 34 -11.46 -7.71 21.21
N GLN A 35 -10.40 -7.52 20.41
CA GLN A 35 -10.31 -6.39 19.48
C GLN A 35 -10.82 -6.80 18.10
N ASP A 36 -11.52 -5.88 17.45
CA ASP A 36 -12.01 -6.11 16.10
C ASP A 36 -10.85 -6.20 15.12
N ALA A 37 -10.76 -7.31 14.41
CA ALA A 37 -9.77 -7.47 13.36
C ALA A 37 -10.17 -6.60 12.16
N CYS A 38 -9.26 -5.76 11.68
CA CYS A 38 -9.49 -4.93 10.50
C CYS A 38 -8.22 -4.84 9.66
N ALA A 39 -8.39 -4.51 8.39
CA ALA A 39 -7.26 -4.29 7.49
C ALA A 39 -6.50 -3.03 7.93
N ARG A 40 -5.17 -3.12 7.95
CA ARG A 40 -4.27 -2.00 8.26
C ARG A 40 -3.32 -1.80 7.11
N LEU A 41 -2.88 -0.56 6.89
CA LEU A 41 -2.04 -0.18 5.76
C LEU A 41 -0.73 0.44 6.21
N GLY A 42 0.37 -0.04 5.64
CA GLY A 42 1.68 0.59 5.72
C GLY A 42 2.19 0.92 4.33
N LEU A 43 2.99 1.97 4.21
CA LEU A 43 3.51 2.46 2.93
C LEU A 43 5.03 2.56 2.97
N VAL A 44 5.68 2.08 1.90
CA VAL A 44 7.13 2.22 1.71
C VAL A 44 7.38 2.86 0.36
N ILE A 45 7.65 4.16 0.37
CA ILE A 45 7.90 4.95 -0.83
C ILE A 45 9.32 5.52 -0.73
N ALA A 46 10.30 4.79 -1.24
CA ALA A 46 11.70 5.14 -1.11
C ALA A 46 12.08 6.34 -1.98
N LYS A 47 12.99 7.18 -1.46
CA LYS A 47 13.49 8.36 -2.18
C LYS A 47 14.16 8.00 -3.50
N ARG A 48 14.82 6.86 -3.58
CA ARG A 48 15.51 6.42 -4.80
C ARG A 48 14.56 6.20 -5.98
N PHE A 49 13.29 5.94 -5.70
CA PHE A 49 12.26 5.74 -6.73
C PHE A 49 11.40 6.97 -6.95
N ALA A 50 11.30 7.85 -5.96
CA ALA A 50 10.53 9.09 -6.04
C ALA A 50 11.26 10.17 -5.24
N ALA A 51 12.16 10.90 -5.90
CA ALA A 51 13.11 11.81 -5.25
C ALA A 51 12.45 13.01 -4.57
N HIS A 52 11.36 13.53 -5.14
CA HIS A 52 10.70 14.72 -4.60
C HIS A 52 9.70 14.37 -3.51
N ALA A 53 9.74 15.12 -2.39
CA ALA A 53 8.82 14.92 -1.29
C ALA A 53 7.36 15.11 -1.71
N SER A 54 7.08 16.07 -2.56
CA SER A 54 5.74 16.32 -3.09
C SER A 54 5.20 15.12 -3.88
N THR A 55 6.05 14.48 -4.66
CA THR A 55 5.70 13.26 -5.40
C THR A 55 5.40 12.11 -4.45
N ARG A 56 6.26 11.89 -3.45
CA ARG A 56 6.03 10.83 -2.46
C ARG A 56 4.74 11.05 -1.68
N ASN A 57 4.48 12.29 -1.27
CA ASN A 57 3.26 12.62 -0.54
C ASN A 57 2.00 12.42 -1.38
N ALA A 58 2.06 12.78 -2.66
CA ALA A 58 0.96 12.55 -3.59
C ALA A 58 0.66 11.06 -3.75
N ILE A 59 1.70 10.23 -3.92
CA ILE A 59 1.57 8.78 -4.02
C ILE A 59 0.93 8.20 -2.76
N LYS A 60 1.45 8.57 -1.59
CA LYS A 60 0.92 8.08 -0.31
C LYS A 60 -0.55 8.43 -0.13
N ARG A 61 -0.93 9.66 -0.49
CA ARG A 61 -2.31 10.12 -0.35
C ARG A 61 -3.26 9.32 -1.24
N VAL A 62 -2.87 9.06 -2.47
CA VAL A 62 -3.68 8.26 -3.40
C VAL A 62 -3.87 6.84 -2.90
N ILE A 63 -2.79 6.21 -2.40
CA ILE A 63 -2.86 4.85 -1.89
C ILE A 63 -3.75 4.77 -0.66
N ARG A 64 -3.63 5.73 0.27
CA ARG A 64 -4.48 5.78 1.46
C ARG A 64 -5.96 5.93 1.09
N GLU A 65 -6.24 6.77 0.11
CA GLU A 65 -7.61 6.98 -0.38
C GLU A 65 -8.18 5.70 -0.98
N ALA A 66 -7.42 5.04 -1.85
CA ALA A 66 -7.82 3.78 -2.46
C ALA A 66 -8.07 2.69 -1.42
N PHE A 67 -7.17 2.60 -0.42
CA PHE A 67 -7.30 1.64 0.67
C PHE A 67 -8.56 1.91 1.50
N ARG A 68 -8.83 3.18 1.82
CA ARG A 68 -9.99 3.57 2.61
C ARG A 68 -11.29 3.13 1.94
N HIS A 69 -11.38 3.26 0.61
CA HIS A 69 -12.56 2.85 -0.14
C HIS A 69 -12.78 1.34 -0.15
N ARG A 70 -11.73 0.56 0.01
CA ARG A 70 -11.80 -0.90 -0.06
C ARG A 70 -11.58 -1.61 1.27
N ARG A 71 -11.37 -0.86 2.33
CA ARG A 71 -10.96 -1.40 3.62
C ARG A 71 -11.88 -2.51 4.15
N LEU A 72 -13.18 -2.34 4.00
CA LEU A 72 -14.15 -3.32 4.50
C LEU A 72 -14.24 -4.57 3.62
N ASP A 73 -13.81 -4.48 2.38
CA ASP A 73 -13.80 -5.60 1.45
C ASP A 73 -12.52 -6.42 1.55
N LEU A 74 -11.48 -5.89 2.18
CA LEU A 74 -10.20 -6.56 2.30
C LEU A 74 -10.18 -7.48 3.53
N PRO A 75 -9.59 -8.69 3.41
CA PRO A 75 -9.36 -9.52 4.59
C PRO A 75 -8.58 -8.77 5.67
N ALA A 76 -8.86 -9.10 6.94
CA ALA A 76 -8.25 -8.43 8.08
C ALA A 76 -6.78 -8.84 8.25
N LYS A 77 -5.88 -8.12 7.58
CA LYS A 77 -4.43 -8.34 7.59
C LYS A 77 -3.71 -7.02 7.61
N ASP A 78 -2.41 -7.07 7.89
CA ASP A 78 -1.52 -5.91 7.76
C ASP A 78 -0.98 -5.89 6.34
N TYR A 79 -1.34 -4.87 5.57
CA TYR A 79 -0.91 -4.71 4.19
C TYR A 79 0.21 -3.68 4.10
N VAL A 80 1.21 -3.98 3.28
CA VAL A 80 2.26 -3.02 2.93
C VAL A 80 2.27 -2.85 1.42
N VAL A 81 2.13 -1.60 0.98
CA VAL A 81 2.27 -1.21 -0.42
C VAL A 81 3.64 -0.57 -0.60
N ARG A 82 4.49 -1.19 -1.41
CA ARG A 82 5.85 -0.75 -1.63
C ARG A 82 6.06 -0.36 -3.08
N LEU A 83 6.63 0.84 -3.29
CA LEU A 83 7.09 1.27 -4.60
C LEU A 83 8.41 0.56 -4.90
N HIS A 84 8.47 -0.19 -6.00
CA HIS A 84 9.64 -0.98 -6.35
C HIS A 84 10.32 -0.54 -7.65
N SER A 85 9.79 0.49 -8.29
CA SER A 85 10.30 0.97 -9.58
C SER A 85 10.29 2.49 -9.63
N LYS A 86 11.25 3.07 -10.35
CA LYS A 86 11.38 4.51 -10.46
C LYS A 86 10.17 5.11 -11.19
N VAL A 87 9.62 6.17 -10.60
CA VAL A 87 8.50 6.90 -11.21
C VAL A 87 9.04 7.82 -12.28
N ALA A 88 8.50 7.70 -13.49
CA ALA A 88 8.88 8.57 -14.60
C ALA A 88 8.39 10.00 -14.39
N PRO A 89 9.09 11.02 -14.91
CA PRO A 89 8.62 12.39 -14.84
C PRO A 89 7.23 12.52 -15.49
N ALA A 90 6.30 13.10 -14.74
CA ALA A 90 4.93 13.28 -15.18
C ALA A 90 4.28 14.40 -14.39
N THR A 91 3.17 14.93 -14.88
CA THR A 91 2.36 15.85 -14.10
C THR A 91 1.80 15.13 -12.87
N LEU A 92 1.51 15.89 -11.80
CA LEU A 92 0.90 15.29 -10.61
C LEU A 92 -0.45 14.63 -10.92
N THR A 93 -1.23 15.22 -11.83
CA THR A 93 -2.51 14.65 -12.24
C THR A 93 -2.34 13.28 -12.91
N ALA A 94 -1.40 13.17 -13.85
CA ALA A 94 -1.12 11.92 -14.55
C ALA A 94 -0.56 10.87 -13.58
N LEU A 95 0.34 11.29 -12.67
CA LEU A 95 0.91 10.43 -11.64
C LEU A 95 -0.18 9.85 -10.73
N LYS A 96 -1.06 10.71 -10.21
CA LYS A 96 -2.14 10.28 -9.32
C LYS A 96 -3.08 9.30 -10.01
N ARG A 97 -3.40 9.55 -11.27
CA ARG A 97 -4.27 8.67 -12.06
C ARG A 97 -3.65 7.28 -12.24
N GLY A 98 -2.37 7.24 -12.60
CA GLY A 98 -1.66 5.98 -12.79
C GLY A 98 -1.51 5.19 -11.49
N VAL A 99 -1.15 5.85 -10.40
CA VAL A 99 -1.05 5.22 -9.09
C VAL A 99 -2.40 4.66 -8.66
N ARG A 100 -3.46 5.45 -8.79
CA ARG A 100 -4.81 5.02 -8.40
C ARG A 100 -5.26 3.80 -9.19
N ALA A 101 -5.02 3.79 -10.50
CA ALA A 101 -5.40 2.67 -11.37
C ALA A 101 -4.69 1.37 -10.96
N GLU A 102 -3.39 1.43 -10.71
CA GLU A 102 -2.63 0.24 -10.32
C GLU A 102 -3.04 -0.26 -8.93
N VAL A 103 -3.14 0.64 -7.96
CA VAL A 103 -3.46 0.28 -6.57
C VAL A 103 -4.90 -0.25 -6.48
N ASP A 104 -5.85 0.34 -7.18
CA ASP A 104 -7.21 -0.17 -7.24
C ASP A 104 -7.26 -1.58 -7.82
N ALA A 105 -6.48 -1.85 -8.87
CA ALA A 105 -6.40 -3.17 -9.46
C ALA A 105 -5.83 -4.19 -8.46
N HIS A 106 -4.80 -3.82 -7.71
CA HIS A 106 -4.22 -4.70 -6.69
C HIS A 106 -5.21 -4.99 -5.57
N PHE A 107 -5.83 -3.98 -5.02
CA PHE A 107 -6.82 -4.16 -3.95
C PHE A 107 -8.05 -4.94 -4.44
N GLY A 108 -8.45 -4.72 -5.69
CA GLY A 108 -9.54 -5.47 -6.29
C GLY A 108 -9.27 -6.97 -6.40
N ARG A 109 -8.02 -7.36 -6.66
CA ARG A 109 -7.62 -8.78 -6.69
C ARG A 109 -7.61 -9.42 -5.31
N ILE A 110 -7.30 -8.64 -4.28
CA ILE A 110 -7.19 -9.10 -2.89
C ILE A 110 -8.56 -9.12 -2.21
N ALA A 111 -9.46 -8.23 -2.60
CA ALA A 111 -10.78 -8.08 -1.99
C ALA A 111 -11.61 -9.35 -2.13
N ARG A 112 -12.45 -9.58 -1.11
CA ARG A 112 -13.36 -10.72 -1.09
C ARG A 112 -14.48 -10.58 -2.10
#